data_8a434f6139b614d28d82468e27752bb3
#
_entry.id   8a434f6139b614d28d82468e27752bb3
#
_cell.length_a   1.000
_cell.length_b   1.000
_cell.length_c   1.000
_cell.angle_alpha   90.00
_cell.angle_beta   90.00
_cell.angle_gamma   90.00
#
_symmetry.space_group_name_H-M   'P 1'
#
loop_
_entity.id
_entity.type
_entity.pdbx_description
1 polymer ?
#
loop_
_entity_poly.entity_id
_entity_poly.type
_entity_poly.pdbx_seq_one_letter_code
_entity_poly.pdbx_strand_id
1 'polypeptide(L)'
;MFAFISNGGDGPMFYDNKPAKICRFTKPHFFEGGEKAILLIHGYTGSPREMLWLGTQLHKVGYTVSIPRLPGHGTNKEDFIASSWKDWLRCVYDEYINLAEAYKTVFVGGLSMGGVLTALIAAKFQPEKIFLCAPAFMASDSRIKLTPYLRYFIQTLPSEGKPFYPEPEFYECVKDYCRYDYVGKAADLYRLQKMAIRQLPAIQSKTLTILSKADQSVPFKEKALIDRLLKAPNEYVILEKSSHIVTDDVEREIVAQRIVEFLGCFL
;
A
#
# COMPACT_ATOMS: atom_id res chain seq x y z
N MET A 1 30.55 -32.19 -30.97
CA MET A 1 31.40 -31.53 -29.99
C MET A 1 30.87 -30.10 -29.84
N PHE A 2 29.86 -29.95 -28.96
CA PHE A 2 29.27 -28.64 -28.72
C PHE A 2 29.99 -27.99 -27.53
N ALA A 3 30.67 -26.89 -27.81
CA ALA A 3 31.28 -26.10 -26.76
C ALA A 3 30.19 -25.34 -26.01
N PHE A 4 30.02 -25.67 -24.74
CA PHE A 4 29.26 -24.83 -23.81
C PHE A 4 30.09 -23.57 -23.54
N ILE A 5 29.64 -22.44 -24.08
CA ILE A 5 30.11 -21.13 -23.65
C ILE A 5 29.40 -20.87 -22.33
N SER A 6 30.11 -21.01 -21.22
CA SER A 6 29.69 -20.54 -19.92
C SER A 6 29.76 -19.01 -19.91
N ASN A 7 28.71 -18.34 -20.27
CA ASN A 7 28.52 -16.95 -19.87
C ASN A 7 28.22 -16.94 -18.38
N GLY A 8 29.28 -16.71 -17.60
CA GLY A 8 29.18 -16.36 -16.20
C GLY A 8 28.54 -14.99 -16.04
N GLY A 9 27.23 -14.94 -16.15
CA GLY A 9 26.42 -13.85 -15.69
C GLY A 9 25.70 -14.37 -14.46
N ASP A 10 26.24 -14.09 -13.28
CA ASP A 10 25.52 -14.21 -12.04
C ASP A 10 24.26 -13.35 -12.19
N GLY A 11 23.13 -14.00 -12.44
CA GLY A 11 21.82 -13.36 -12.31
C GLY A 11 21.73 -12.77 -10.90
N PRO A 12 20.92 -11.75 -10.66
CA PRO A 12 20.84 -11.11 -9.36
C PRO A 12 20.55 -12.19 -8.33
N MET A 13 21.58 -12.55 -7.55
CA MET A 13 21.40 -13.42 -6.40
C MET A 13 20.38 -12.78 -5.50
N PHE A 14 19.40 -13.55 -5.07
CA PHE A 14 18.37 -13.19 -4.10
C PHE A 14 18.94 -12.71 -2.76
N TYR A 15 20.25 -12.75 -2.59
CA TYR A 15 21.01 -12.31 -1.44
C TYR A 15 22.17 -11.45 -1.88
N ASP A 16 21.89 -10.19 -2.25
CA ASP A 16 22.95 -9.19 -2.22
C ASP A 16 23.38 -9.04 -0.75
N ASN A 17 24.69 -9.22 -0.47
CA ASN A 17 25.28 -9.14 0.87
C ASN A 17 25.21 -7.71 1.48
N LYS A 18 24.51 -6.77 0.85
CA LYS A 18 24.24 -5.48 1.46
C LYS A 18 23.18 -5.65 2.51
N PRO A 19 23.48 -5.42 3.80
CA PRO A 19 22.50 -5.55 4.85
C PRO A 19 21.36 -4.57 4.57
N ALA A 20 20.10 -5.09 4.51
CA ALA A 20 18.92 -4.25 4.46
C ALA A 20 18.90 -3.40 5.73
N LYS A 21 19.00 -2.08 5.57
CA LYS A 21 18.84 -1.17 6.70
C LYS A 21 17.35 -1.11 7.06
N ILE A 22 17.04 -1.58 8.25
CA ILE A 22 15.68 -1.56 8.79
C ILE A 22 15.71 -0.66 10.03
N CYS A 23 14.84 0.33 10.08
CA CYS A 23 14.62 1.16 11.26
C CYS A 23 13.21 0.96 11.82
N ARG A 24 12.91 1.59 12.95
CA ARG A 24 11.59 1.50 13.59
C ARG A 24 10.41 1.87 12.68
N PHE A 25 10.64 2.69 11.67
CA PHE A 25 9.61 3.17 10.73
C PHE A 25 9.38 2.21 9.54
N THR A 26 10.38 1.36 9.23
CA THR A 26 10.30 0.45 8.09
C THR A 26 10.02 -1.01 8.48
N LYS A 27 10.12 -1.35 9.78
CA LYS A 27 9.74 -2.68 10.27
C LYS A 27 8.21 -2.85 10.27
N PRO A 28 7.69 -4.09 10.20
CA PRO A 28 6.29 -4.34 10.46
C PRO A 28 5.94 -4.00 11.91
N HIS A 29 4.67 -3.62 12.15
CA HIS A 29 4.15 -3.35 13.48
C HIS A 29 2.95 -4.21 13.77
N PHE A 30 2.86 -4.66 15.02
CA PHE A 30 1.71 -5.35 15.56
C PHE A 30 1.39 -4.76 16.94
N PHE A 31 0.17 -4.27 17.10
CA PHE A 31 -0.34 -3.73 18.36
C PHE A 31 -1.46 -4.62 18.84
N GLU A 32 -1.19 -5.43 19.84
CA GLU A 32 -2.20 -6.29 20.45
C GLU A 32 -3.19 -5.45 21.25
N GLY A 33 -4.48 -5.65 21.01
CA GLY A 33 -5.59 -4.92 21.65
C GLY A 33 -6.77 -5.83 21.92
N GLY A 34 -7.98 -5.39 21.56
CA GLY A 34 -9.22 -6.17 21.77
C GLY A 34 -9.46 -7.25 20.72
N GLU A 35 -10.67 -7.81 20.77
CA GLU A 35 -11.09 -8.98 19.96
C GLU A 35 -11.28 -8.66 18.45
N LYS A 36 -11.30 -7.38 18.06
CA LYS A 36 -11.40 -6.97 16.66
C LYS A 36 -10.05 -6.53 16.14
N ALA A 37 -9.64 -7.08 15.01
CA ALA A 37 -8.37 -6.74 14.38
C ALA A 37 -8.56 -5.85 13.15
N ILE A 38 -7.52 -5.07 12.84
CA ILE A 38 -7.43 -4.25 11.63
C ILE A 38 -6.12 -4.54 10.94
N LEU A 39 -6.18 -4.89 9.65
CA LEU A 39 -5.03 -4.96 8.77
C LEU A 39 -4.86 -3.62 8.05
N LEU A 40 -3.72 -2.96 8.22
CA LEU A 40 -3.37 -1.69 7.59
C LEU A 40 -2.26 -1.87 6.56
N ILE A 41 -2.49 -1.46 5.31
CA ILE A 41 -1.59 -1.71 4.19
C ILE A 41 -1.07 -0.39 3.64
N HIS A 42 0.26 -0.23 3.61
CA HIS A 42 0.92 0.98 3.10
C HIS A 42 0.97 1.06 1.57
N GLY A 43 1.43 2.19 1.03
CA GLY A 43 1.47 2.50 -0.39
C GLY A 43 2.68 1.93 -1.15
N TYR A 44 2.66 2.17 -2.47
CA TYR A 44 3.75 1.88 -3.41
C TYR A 44 4.97 2.76 -3.09
N THR A 45 6.16 2.18 -3.07
CA THR A 45 7.40 2.80 -2.59
C THR A 45 7.37 3.33 -1.16
N GLY A 46 6.26 3.12 -0.44
CA GLY A 46 6.11 3.50 0.95
C GLY A 46 6.69 2.49 1.95
N SER A 47 6.25 2.58 3.18
CA SER A 47 6.60 1.67 4.27
C SER A 47 5.52 1.68 5.34
N PRO A 48 5.58 0.81 6.37
CA PRO A 48 4.65 0.84 7.49
C PRO A 48 4.52 2.20 8.20
N ARG A 49 5.52 3.11 8.06
CA ARG A 49 5.47 4.47 8.57
C ARG A 49 4.21 5.22 8.15
N GLU A 50 3.78 5.07 6.90
CA GLU A 50 2.60 5.77 6.36
C GLU A 50 1.30 5.42 7.10
N MET A 51 1.26 4.26 7.74
CA MET A 51 0.10 3.75 8.47
C MET A 51 0.30 3.78 9.99
N LEU A 52 1.51 4.10 10.47
CA LEU A 52 1.90 3.95 11.87
C LEU A 52 1.10 4.88 12.79
N TRP A 53 0.96 6.16 12.40
CA TRP A 53 0.20 7.11 13.20
C TRP A 53 -1.28 6.69 13.30
N LEU A 54 -1.91 6.39 12.16
CA LEU A 54 -3.29 5.91 12.12
C LEU A 54 -3.47 4.62 12.93
N GLY A 55 -2.56 3.65 12.76
CA GLY A 55 -2.59 2.39 13.52
C GLY A 55 -2.51 2.60 15.02
N THR A 56 -1.71 3.57 15.45
CA THR A 56 -1.63 3.95 16.87
C THR A 56 -2.94 4.54 17.40
N GLN A 57 -3.66 5.36 16.61
CA GLN A 57 -4.96 5.89 17.03
C GLN A 57 -6.01 4.77 17.12
N LEU A 58 -6.04 3.85 16.14
CA LEU A 58 -6.97 2.71 16.15
C LEU A 58 -6.67 1.75 17.31
N HIS A 59 -5.41 1.53 17.62
CA HIS A 59 -5.04 0.76 18.81
C HIS A 59 -5.50 1.41 20.12
N LYS A 60 -5.37 2.73 20.27
CA LYS A 60 -5.83 3.46 21.46
C LYS A 60 -7.34 3.31 21.72
N VAL A 61 -8.13 3.11 20.69
CA VAL A 61 -9.58 2.86 20.82
C VAL A 61 -9.93 1.37 20.90
N GLY A 62 -8.94 0.52 21.15
CA GLY A 62 -9.12 -0.88 21.53
C GLY A 62 -9.01 -1.91 20.41
N TYR A 63 -8.60 -1.53 19.19
CA TYR A 63 -8.37 -2.52 18.14
C TYR A 63 -7.00 -3.18 18.27
N THR A 64 -6.91 -4.47 17.92
CA THR A 64 -5.66 -5.08 17.51
C THR A 64 -5.31 -4.57 16.11
N VAL A 65 -4.07 -4.15 15.88
CA VAL A 65 -3.66 -3.55 14.60
C VAL A 65 -2.41 -4.23 14.07
N SER A 66 -2.50 -4.76 12.85
CA SER A 66 -1.34 -5.27 12.10
C SER A 66 -1.00 -4.33 10.94
N ILE A 67 0.28 -3.97 10.83
CA ILE A 67 0.84 -3.15 9.76
C ILE A 67 2.02 -3.91 9.17
N PRO A 68 1.80 -4.84 8.22
CA PRO A 68 2.88 -5.58 7.59
C PRO A 68 3.75 -4.66 6.74
N ARG A 69 5.02 -5.00 6.61
CA ARG A 69 5.90 -4.45 5.62
C ARG A 69 5.80 -5.30 4.34
N LEU A 70 5.37 -4.71 3.25
CA LEU A 70 5.33 -5.40 1.97
C LEU A 70 6.75 -5.80 1.52
N PRO A 71 6.95 -6.99 0.95
CA PRO A 71 8.24 -7.44 0.47
C PRO A 71 8.95 -6.39 -0.40
N GLY A 72 10.22 -6.18 -0.15
CA GLY A 72 11.06 -5.22 -0.85
C GLY A 72 10.88 -3.75 -0.44
N HIS A 73 9.82 -3.39 0.28
CA HIS A 73 9.55 -2.00 0.66
C HIS A 73 10.34 -1.58 1.91
N GLY A 74 10.81 -0.32 1.89
CA GLY A 74 11.50 0.27 3.04
C GLY A 74 12.83 -0.40 3.39
N THR A 75 13.50 -1.03 2.43
CA THR A 75 14.79 -1.69 2.55
C THR A 75 15.83 -1.01 1.65
N ASN A 76 16.18 -1.64 0.54
CA ASN A 76 17.08 -1.11 -0.47
C ASN A 76 16.53 -1.30 -1.89
N LYS A 77 17.20 -0.70 -2.89
CA LYS A 77 16.80 -0.76 -4.28
C LYS A 77 16.72 -2.19 -4.82
N GLU A 78 17.72 -3.00 -4.49
CA GLU A 78 17.88 -4.36 -5.00
C GLU A 78 16.75 -5.27 -4.49
N ASP A 79 16.44 -5.20 -3.20
CA ASP A 79 15.33 -5.94 -2.57
C ASP A 79 13.98 -5.55 -3.18
N PHE A 80 13.76 -4.23 -3.41
CA PHE A 80 12.53 -3.78 -4.05
C PHE A 80 12.40 -4.27 -5.49
N ILE A 81 13.50 -4.23 -6.28
CA ILE A 81 13.50 -4.76 -7.64
C ILE A 81 13.24 -6.26 -7.67
N ALA A 82 13.76 -7.01 -6.72
CA ALA A 82 13.56 -8.46 -6.60
C ALA A 82 12.12 -8.84 -6.25
N SER A 83 11.37 -7.98 -5.52
CA SER A 83 9.98 -8.23 -5.17
C SER A 83 9.04 -8.06 -6.38
N SER A 84 7.80 -8.50 -6.26
CA SER A 84 6.79 -8.38 -7.33
C SER A 84 5.39 -8.16 -6.76
N TRP A 85 4.44 -7.79 -7.63
CA TRP A 85 3.03 -7.71 -7.27
C TRP A 85 2.47 -9.00 -6.65
N LYS A 86 3.03 -10.16 -6.99
CA LYS A 86 2.61 -11.46 -6.42
C LYS A 86 3.02 -11.57 -4.96
N ASP A 87 4.25 -11.14 -4.65
CA ASP A 87 4.78 -11.17 -3.30
C ASP A 87 4.00 -10.20 -2.39
N TRP A 88 3.68 -8.99 -2.91
CA TRP A 88 2.88 -8.01 -2.19
C TRP A 88 1.46 -8.53 -1.91
N LEU A 89 0.80 -9.09 -2.92
CA LEU A 89 -0.55 -9.64 -2.79
C LEU A 89 -0.56 -10.85 -1.84
N ARG A 90 0.43 -11.75 -1.98
CA ARG A 90 0.56 -12.92 -1.11
C ARG A 90 0.78 -12.52 0.34
N CYS A 91 1.67 -11.58 0.61
CA CYS A 91 1.95 -11.07 1.94
C CYS A 91 0.67 -10.58 2.65
N VAL A 92 -0.16 -9.77 1.98
CA VAL A 92 -1.38 -9.25 2.60
C VAL A 92 -2.49 -10.30 2.71
N TYR A 93 -2.54 -11.28 1.81
CA TYR A 93 -3.48 -12.40 1.91
C TYR A 93 -3.13 -13.31 3.09
N ASP A 94 -1.87 -13.67 3.24
CA ASP A 94 -1.40 -14.52 4.34
C ASP A 94 -1.63 -13.79 5.68
N GLU A 95 -1.34 -12.48 5.75
CA GLU A 95 -1.58 -11.69 6.95
C GLU A 95 -3.09 -11.61 7.29
N TYR A 96 -3.95 -11.39 6.29
CA TYR A 96 -5.40 -11.41 6.52
C TYR A 96 -5.89 -12.76 7.03
N ILE A 97 -5.41 -13.86 6.46
CA ILE A 97 -5.80 -15.22 6.88
C ILE A 97 -5.34 -15.48 8.32
N ASN A 98 -4.12 -15.09 8.68
CA ASN A 98 -3.60 -15.23 10.04
C ASN A 98 -4.44 -14.44 11.06
N LEU A 99 -4.83 -13.22 10.72
CA LEU A 99 -5.72 -12.42 11.56
C LEU A 99 -7.13 -13.02 11.66
N ALA A 100 -7.67 -13.52 10.55
CA ALA A 100 -9.01 -14.11 10.53
C ALA A 100 -9.12 -15.44 11.29
N GLU A 101 -8.02 -16.16 11.45
CA GLU A 101 -7.93 -17.33 12.32
C GLU A 101 -7.89 -16.94 13.81
N ALA A 102 -7.18 -15.84 14.13
CA ALA A 102 -6.98 -15.42 15.52
C ALA A 102 -8.12 -14.52 16.05
N TYR A 103 -8.81 -13.77 15.18
CA TYR A 103 -9.77 -12.74 15.57
C TYR A 103 -11.13 -12.96 14.89
N LYS A 104 -12.20 -12.83 15.67
CA LYS A 104 -13.59 -13.01 15.19
C LYS A 104 -13.97 -12.01 14.09
N THR A 105 -13.42 -10.82 14.12
CA THR A 105 -13.70 -9.76 13.14
C THR A 105 -12.40 -9.11 12.71
N VAL A 106 -12.17 -9.08 11.39
CA VAL A 106 -11.01 -8.42 10.79
C VAL A 106 -11.50 -7.37 9.80
N PHE A 107 -11.14 -6.11 10.05
CA PHE A 107 -11.33 -5.02 9.11
C PHE A 107 -10.03 -4.81 8.31
N VAL A 108 -10.15 -4.24 7.12
CA VAL A 108 -8.98 -4.00 6.27
C VAL A 108 -9.00 -2.57 5.76
N GLY A 109 -7.86 -1.90 5.87
CA GLY A 109 -7.67 -0.58 5.33
C GLY A 109 -6.32 -0.41 4.64
N GLY A 110 -6.25 0.48 3.66
CA GLY A 110 -4.99 0.70 2.96
C GLY A 110 -4.89 2.04 2.27
N LEU A 111 -3.64 2.53 2.18
CA LEU A 111 -3.28 3.77 1.52
C LEU A 111 -2.79 3.48 0.10
N SER A 112 -3.28 4.23 -0.89
CA SER A 112 -2.74 4.20 -2.25
C SER A 112 -2.76 2.78 -2.86
N MET A 113 -1.60 2.19 -3.18
CA MET A 113 -1.50 0.76 -3.55
C MET A 113 -2.06 -0.15 -2.46
N GLY A 114 -1.90 0.21 -1.18
CA GLY A 114 -2.54 -0.51 -0.07
C GLY A 114 -4.06 -0.54 -0.20
N GLY A 115 -4.69 0.54 -0.68
CA GLY A 115 -6.12 0.57 -1.01
C GLY A 115 -6.49 -0.37 -2.16
N VAL A 116 -5.63 -0.49 -3.18
CA VAL A 116 -5.78 -1.47 -4.28
C VAL A 116 -5.72 -2.90 -3.74
N LEU A 117 -4.76 -3.20 -2.86
CA LEU A 117 -4.62 -4.51 -2.21
C LEU A 117 -5.79 -4.79 -1.27
N THR A 118 -6.30 -3.79 -0.54
CA THR A 118 -7.51 -3.88 0.29
C THR A 118 -8.73 -4.29 -0.55
N ALA A 119 -8.91 -3.69 -1.73
CA ALA A 119 -9.99 -4.06 -2.64
C ALA A 119 -9.87 -5.51 -3.14
N LEU A 120 -8.65 -6.00 -3.39
CA LEU A 120 -8.41 -7.40 -3.77
C LEU A 120 -8.68 -8.38 -2.63
N ILE A 121 -8.34 -8.02 -1.38
CA ILE A 121 -8.73 -8.78 -0.17
C ILE A 121 -10.25 -8.81 -0.06
N ALA A 122 -10.90 -7.64 -0.18
CA ALA A 122 -12.34 -7.55 -0.07
C ALA A 122 -13.09 -8.37 -1.11
N ALA A 123 -12.65 -8.35 -2.36
CA ALA A 123 -13.25 -9.17 -3.41
C ALA A 123 -13.11 -10.67 -3.16
N LYS A 124 -12.04 -11.11 -2.48
CA LYS A 124 -11.76 -12.53 -2.24
C LYS A 124 -12.35 -13.05 -0.94
N PHE A 125 -12.22 -12.30 0.15
CA PHE A 125 -12.51 -12.77 1.51
C PHE A 125 -13.74 -12.11 2.14
N GLN A 126 -14.25 -11.03 1.55
CA GLN A 126 -15.48 -10.33 1.96
C GLN A 126 -15.47 -9.93 3.47
N PRO A 127 -14.44 -9.25 3.99
CA PRO A 127 -14.51 -8.70 5.34
C PRO A 127 -15.74 -7.80 5.49
N GLU A 128 -16.28 -7.67 6.71
CA GLU A 128 -17.50 -6.88 6.96
C GLU A 128 -17.36 -5.43 6.51
N LYS A 129 -16.23 -4.79 6.86
CA LYS A 129 -15.93 -3.39 6.53
C LYS A 129 -14.50 -3.24 6.02
N ILE A 130 -14.34 -2.33 5.07
CA ILE A 130 -13.04 -1.90 4.55
C ILE A 130 -12.98 -0.37 4.48
N PHE A 131 -11.76 0.18 4.50
CA PHE A 131 -11.58 1.59 4.20
C PHE A 131 -10.41 1.82 3.24
N LEU A 132 -10.63 2.71 2.30
CA LEU A 132 -9.75 3.01 1.18
C LEU A 132 -9.24 4.45 1.31
N CYS A 133 -7.99 4.62 1.68
CA CYS A 133 -7.34 5.93 1.82
C CYS A 133 -6.61 6.26 0.52
N ALA A 134 -7.06 7.28 -0.22
CA ALA A 134 -6.51 7.68 -1.52
C ALA A 134 -6.15 6.46 -2.41
N PRO A 135 -7.08 5.50 -2.63
CA PRO A 135 -6.75 4.24 -3.29
C PRO A 135 -6.26 4.51 -4.71
N ALA A 136 -5.17 3.89 -5.12
CA ALA A 136 -4.55 4.14 -6.42
C ALA A 136 -5.12 3.25 -7.53
N PHE A 137 -6.43 3.22 -7.75
CA PHE A 137 -7.00 2.53 -8.92
C PHE A 137 -6.64 3.24 -10.22
N MET A 138 -6.40 4.56 -10.13
CA MET A 138 -5.85 5.37 -11.22
C MET A 138 -4.57 6.06 -10.73
N ALA A 139 -3.67 6.39 -11.65
CA ALA A 139 -2.54 7.27 -11.41
C ALA A 139 -2.72 8.57 -12.20
N SER A 140 -2.28 9.70 -11.63
CA SER A 140 -2.26 10.99 -12.32
C SER A 140 -1.34 10.94 -13.53
N ASP A 141 -0.19 10.27 -13.41
CA ASP A 141 0.74 10.04 -14.51
C ASP A 141 0.25 8.90 -15.41
N SER A 142 -0.26 9.26 -16.58
CA SER A 142 -0.76 8.29 -17.57
C SER A 142 0.34 7.40 -18.16
N ARG A 143 1.63 7.77 -18.02
CA ARG A 143 2.77 6.99 -18.51
C ARG A 143 2.87 5.63 -17.82
N ILE A 144 2.23 5.45 -16.67
CA ILE A 144 2.13 4.13 -16.00
C ILE A 144 1.60 3.04 -16.93
N LYS A 145 0.74 3.39 -17.90
CA LYS A 145 0.18 2.45 -18.87
C LYS A 145 1.21 1.89 -19.85
N LEU A 146 2.35 2.57 -20.02
CA LEU A 146 3.45 2.16 -20.89
C LEU A 146 4.45 1.26 -20.14
N THR A 147 4.46 1.30 -18.82
CA THR A 147 5.44 0.58 -17.99
C THR A 147 5.46 -0.94 -18.22
N PRO A 148 4.35 -1.65 -18.56
CA PRO A 148 4.38 -3.07 -18.89
C PRO A 148 5.28 -3.41 -20.10
N TYR A 149 5.47 -2.47 -21.01
CA TYR A 149 6.34 -2.61 -22.17
C TYR A 149 7.74 -2.10 -21.88
N LEU A 150 7.85 -0.95 -21.21
CA LEU A 150 9.12 -0.31 -20.91
C LEU A 150 9.99 -1.12 -19.94
N ARG A 151 9.38 -1.91 -19.05
CA ARG A 151 10.10 -2.75 -18.07
C ARG A 151 11.13 -3.70 -18.64
N TYR A 152 10.99 -4.07 -19.90
CA TYR A 152 11.95 -4.96 -20.58
C TYR A 152 13.23 -4.23 -21.04
N PHE A 153 13.22 -2.90 -21.06
CA PHE A 153 14.31 -2.07 -21.51
C PHE A 153 14.85 -1.17 -20.39
N ILE A 154 13.97 -0.75 -19.48
CA ILE A 154 14.29 0.21 -18.42
C ILE A 154 13.73 -0.34 -17.10
N GLN A 155 14.61 -0.60 -16.14
CA GLN A 155 14.18 -1.02 -14.80
C GLN A 155 13.93 0.16 -13.87
N THR A 156 14.84 1.14 -13.89
CA THR A 156 14.79 2.31 -13.02
C THR A 156 15.23 3.56 -13.77
N LEU A 157 14.68 4.70 -13.35
CA LEU A 157 15.12 6.04 -13.76
C LEU A 157 15.53 6.81 -12.50
N PRO A 158 16.48 7.77 -12.57
CA PRO A 158 16.71 8.68 -11.46
C PRO A 158 15.43 9.45 -11.14
N SER A 159 15.07 9.54 -9.86
CA SER A 159 13.95 10.37 -9.44
C SER A 159 14.40 11.83 -9.31
N GLU A 160 13.62 12.76 -9.86
CA GLU A 160 13.91 14.19 -9.81
C GLU A 160 13.61 14.81 -8.44
N GLY A 161 12.78 14.14 -7.61
CA GLY A 161 12.40 14.61 -6.28
C GLY A 161 13.32 14.09 -5.18
N LYS A 162 13.77 14.97 -4.27
CA LYS A 162 14.33 14.53 -2.99
C LYS A 162 13.15 14.37 -2.03
N PRO A 163 12.84 13.15 -1.59
CA PRO A 163 11.78 12.99 -0.59
C PRO A 163 12.21 13.72 0.69
N PHE A 164 11.35 14.58 1.18
CA PHE A 164 11.53 15.19 2.49
C PHE A 164 10.91 14.27 3.54
N TYR A 165 11.77 13.76 4.41
CA TYR A 165 11.32 13.03 5.60
C TYR A 165 11.80 13.79 6.83
N PRO A 166 10.90 14.17 7.73
CA PRO A 166 11.27 14.93 8.93
C PRO A 166 12.13 14.13 9.90
N GLU A 167 12.08 12.80 9.83
CA GLU A 167 12.88 11.92 10.70
C GLU A 167 14.21 11.55 10.00
N PRO A 168 15.37 12.02 10.51
CA PRO A 168 16.67 11.71 9.93
C PRO A 168 16.97 10.20 9.87
N GLU A 169 16.56 9.43 10.88
CA GLU A 169 16.71 7.99 10.93
C GLU A 169 15.98 7.30 9.75
N PHE A 170 14.76 7.74 9.47
CA PHE A 170 13.99 7.20 8.36
C PHE A 170 14.62 7.55 7.00
N TYR A 171 15.04 8.81 6.83
CA TYR A 171 15.75 9.23 5.61
C TYR A 171 16.99 8.38 5.33
N GLU A 172 17.83 8.14 6.35
CA GLU A 172 19.03 7.31 6.21
C GLU A 172 18.70 5.85 5.82
N CYS A 173 17.56 5.32 6.28
CA CYS A 173 17.12 3.98 5.88
C CYS A 173 16.69 3.91 4.41
N VAL A 174 15.99 4.94 3.91
CA VAL A 174 15.30 4.85 2.60
C VAL A 174 15.93 5.70 1.51
N LYS A 175 16.98 6.49 1.80
CA LYS A 175 17.58 7.44 0.84
C LYS A 175 18.05 6.81 -0.47
N ASP A 176 18.60 5.60 -0.43
CA ASP A 176 19.05 4.89 -1.64
C ASP A 176 17.87 4.31 -2.41
N TYR A 177 16.84 3.88 -1.71
CA TYR A 177 15.58 3.40 -2.27
C TYR A 177 14.77 4.52 -2.95
N CYS A 178 14.68 5.71 -2.34
CA CYS A 178 13.90 6.84 -2.82
C CYS A 178 14.54 7.66 -3.95
N ARG A 179 15.76 7.31 -4.39
CA ARG A 179 16.46 8.00 -5.48
C ARG A 179 16.02 7.58 -6.87
N TYR A 180 15.12 6.61 -6.98
CA TYR A 180 14.77 6.00 -8.26
C TYR A 180 13.25 5.92 -8.45
N ASP A 181 12.85 6.15 -9.70
CA ASP A 181 11.55 5.74 -10.21
C ASP A 181 11.67 4.33 -10.78
N TYR A 182 10.86 3.41 -10.28
CA TYR A 182 10.95 1.98 -10.58
C TYR A 182 9.97 1.59 -11.69
N VAL A 183 10.38 1.66 -12.95
CA VAL A 183 9.53 1.36 -14.11
C VAL A 183 8.98 -0.06 -14.06
N GLY A 184 9.80 -1.04 -13.70
CA GLY A 184 9.39 -2.43 -13.57
C GLY A 184 8.34 -2.64 -12.47
N LYS A 185 8.47 -1.92 -11.35
CA LYS A 185 7.55 -2.00 -10.21
C LYS A 185 6.28 -1.18 -10.46
N ALA A 186 6.37 -0.07 -11.18
CA ALA A 186 5.20 0.66 -11.66
C ALA A 186 4.33 -0.21 -12.60
N ALA A 187 4.94 -1.08 -13.41
CA ALA A 187 4.23 -2.09 -14.19
C ALA A 187 3.50 -3.11 -13.31
N ASP A 188 4.11 -3.50 -12.19
CA ASP A 188 3.50 -4.39 -11.20
C ASP A 188 2.32 -3.69 -10.50
N LEU A 189 2.44 -2.42 -10.12
CA LEU A 189 1.33 -1.60 -9.62
C LEU A 189 0.20 -1.50 -10.65
N TYR A 190 0.50 -1.18 -11.91
CA TYR A 190 -0.48 -1.09 -12.97
C TYR A 190 -1.26 -2.40 -13.15
N ARG A 191 -0.58 -3.54 -13.00
CA ARG A 191 -1.24 -4.85 -13.02
C ARG A 191 -2.23 -5.02 -11.86
N LEU A 192 -1.82 -4.66 -10.64
CA LEU A 192 -2.71 -4.69 -9.46
C LEU A 192 -3.93 -3.78 -9.65
N GLN A 193 -3.73 -2.57 -10.17
CA GLN A 193 -4.82 -1.64 -10.51
C GLN A 193 -5.85 -2.30 -11.42
N LYS A 194 -5.40 -2.91 -12.53
CA LYS A 194 -6.30 -3.59 -13.47
C LYS A 194 -7.03 -4.78 -12.85
N MET A 195 -6.35 -5.53 -11.98
CA MET A 195 -6.98 -6.64 -11.26
C MET A 195 -8.07 -6.12 -10.31
N ALA A 196 -7.75 -5.11 -9.49
CA ALA A 196 -8.69 -4.56 -8.52
C ALA A 196 -9.90 -3.90 -9.20
N ILE A 197 -9.69 -3.10 -10.24
CA ILE A 197 -10.79 -2.46 -11.01
C ILE A 197 -11.78 -3.52 -11.52
N ARG A 198 -11.31 -4.67 -11.99
CA ARG A 198 -12.18 -5.75 -12.45
C ARG A 198 -12.95 -6.41 -11.31
N GLN A 199 -12.41 -6.38 -10.10
CA GLN A 199 -12.99 -7.02 -8.92
C GLN A 199 -13.88 -6.07 -8.08
N LEU A 200 -13.83 -4.74 -8.30
CA LEU A 200 -14.67 -3.77 -7.58
C LEU A 200 -16.15 -4.16 -7.55
N PRO A 201 -16.77 -4.63 -8.66
CA PRO A 201 -18.18 -5.01 -8.65
C PRO A 201 -18.52 -6.23 -7.77
N ALA A 202 -17.53 -7.05 -7.42
CA ALA A 202 -17.71 -8.25 -6.59
C ALA A 202 -17.60 -7.96 -5.08
N ILE A 203 -17.13 -6.78 -4.68
CA ILE A 203 -16.99 -6.41 -3.27
C ILE A 203 -18.37 -6.22 -2.64
N GLN A 204 -18.59 -6.88 -1.50
CA GLN A 204 -19.82 -6.76 -0.70
C GLN A 204 -19.58 -6.00 0.62
N SER A 205 -18.33 -5.83 1.02
CA SER A 205 -17.92 -5.13 2.24
C SER A 205 -18.44 -3.70 2.26
N LYS A 206 -19.01 -3.25 3.38
CA LYS A 206 -19.27 -1.82 3.59
C LYS A 206 -17.94 -1.08 3.47
N THR A 207 -17.94 -0.01 2.71
CA THR A 207 -16.71 0.69 2.34
C THR A 207 -16.76 2.14 2.81
N LEU A 208 -15.63 2.63 3.33
CA LEU A 208 -15.36 4.05 3.52
C LEU A 208 -14.24 4.44 2.57
N THR A 209 -14.49 5.39 1.67
CA THR A 209 -13.48 5.90 0.73
C THR A 209 -13.08 7.32 1.12
N ILE A 210 -11.80 7.53 1.35
CA ILE A 210 -11.22 8.82 1.73
C ILE A 210 -10.40 9.33 0.56
N LEU A 211 -10.75 10.49 0.03
CA LEU A 211 -10.10 11.13 -1.11
C LEU A 211 -9.70 12.56 -0.74
N SER A 212 -8.63 13.06 -1.33
CA SER A 212 -8.23 14.45 -1.20
C SER A 212 -8.27 15.18 -2.55
N LYS A 213 -8.76 16.42 -2.53
CA LYS A 213 -8.73 17.29 -3.73
C LYS A 213 -7.33 17.82 -4.02
N ALA A 214 -6.45 17.85 -3.02
CA ALA A 214 -5.07 18.29 -3.15
C ALA A 214 -4.10 17.16 -3.54
N ASP A 215 -4.59 15.91 -3.66
CA ASP A 215 -3.78 14.77 -4.07
C ASP A 215 -3.33 14.89 -5.54
N GLN A 216 -2.00 14.91 -5.75
CA GLN A 216 -1.40 15.01 -7.07
C GLN A 216 -1.02 13.64 -7.66
N SER A 217 -0.99 12.60 -6.84
CA SER A 217 -0.61 11.24 -7.23
C SER A 217 -1.80 10.43 -7.75
N VAL A 218 -2.95 10.55 -7.07
CA VAL A 218 -4.22 9.92 -7.44
C VAL A 218 -5.22 11.01 -7.80
N PRO A 219 -5.74 11.03 -9.02
CA PRO A 219 -6.61 12.11 -9.46
C PRO A 219 -7.99 11.99 -8.83
N PHE A 220 -8.55 13.09 -8.33
CA PHE A 220 -9.89 13.13 -7.70
C PHE A 220 -11.01 12.54 -8.56
N LYS A 221 -10.86 12.56 -9.90
CA LYS A 221 -11.78 11.88 -10.84
C LYS A 221 -11.91 10.37 -10.62
N GLU A 222 -11.03 9.76 -9.82
CA GLU A 222 -11.14 8.37 -9.41
C GLU A 222 -12.44 8.08 -8.68
N LYS A 223 -13.01 9.08 -7.99
CA LYS A 223 -14.34 8.97 -7.36
C LYS A 223 -15.39 8.45 -8.34
N ALA A 224 -15.43 8.99 -9.57
CA ALA A 224 -16.39 8.58 -10.59
C ALA A 224 -16.17 7.10 -11.05
N LEU A 225 -14.94 6.61 -11.02
CA LEU A 225 -14.63 5.21 -11.30
C LEU A 225 -15.19 4.31 -10.19
N ILE A 226 -14.96 4.68 -8.92
CA ILE A 226 -15.45 3.95 -7.76
C ILE A 226 -16.98 3.93 -7.75
N ASP A 227 -17.64 5.08 -7.90
CA ASP A 227 -19.11 5.19 -7.95
C ASP A 227 -19.73 4.28 -9.02
N ARG A 228 -19.09 4.15 -10.16
CA ARG A 228 -19.56 3.33 -11.27
C ARG A 228 -19.43 1.84 -11.00
N LEU A 229 -18.32 1.41 -10.36
CA LEU A 229 -17.94 0.00 -10.30
C LEU A 229 -18.21 -0.65 -8.96
N LEU A 230 -18.00 0.04 -7.85
CA LEU A 230 -18.27 -0.48 -6.51
C LEU A 230 -19.77 -0.48 -6.27
N LYS A 231 -20.34 -1.68 -6.01
CA LYS A 231 -21.80 -1.86 -5.80
C LYS A 231 -22.18 -1.93 -4.33
N ALA A 232 -21.23 -2.23 -3.46
CA ALA A 232 -21.43 -2.22 -2.02
C ALA A 232 -21.69 -0.79 -1.49
N PRO A 233 -22.35 -0.66 -0.32
CA PRO A 233 -22.50 0.64 0.33
C PRO A 233 -21.14 1.30 0.55
N ASN A 234 -21.00 2.55 0.07
CA ASN A 234 -19.76 3.30 0.15
C ASN A 234 -20.02 4.72 0.65
N GLU A 235 -19.37 5.07 1.77
CA GLU A 235 -19.35 6.42 2.30
C GLU A 235 -18.08 7.15 1.84
N TYR A 236 -18.16 8.48 1.73
CA TYR A 236 -17.02 9.28 1.33
C TYR A 236 -16.61 10.28 2.41
N VAL A 237 -15.30 10.42 2.59
CA VAL A 237 -14.68 11.58 3.24
C VAL A 237 -13.84 12.29 2.20
N ILE A 238 -14.14 13.57 1.96
CA ILE A 238 -13.41 14.40 1.01
C ILE A 238 -12.58 15.40 1.79
N LEU A 239 -11.27 15.29 1.63
CA LEU A 239 -10.28 16.20 2.23
C LEU A 239 -9.95 17.32 1.25
N GLU A 240 -9.66 18.49 1.77
CA GLU A 240 -9.42 19.70 0.95
C GLU A 240 -7.91 20.02 0.84
N LYS A 241 -7.11 19.65 1.87
CA LYS A 241 -5.74 20.15 2.06
C LYS A 241 -4.67 19.07 2.06
N SER A 242 -5.02 17.85 2.46
CA SER A 242 -4.05 16.76 2.56
C SER A 242 -3.50 16.39 1.19
N SER A 243 -2.20 16.13 1.14
CA SER A 243 -1.55 15.53 -0.02
C SER A 243 -1.93 14.05 -0.15
N HIS A 244 -1.12 13.27 -0.88
CA HIS A 244 -1.42 11.87 -1.14
C HIS A 244 -1.44 10.97 0.11
N ILE A 245 -0.55 11.21 1.10
CA ILE A 245 -0.44 10.37 2.31
C ILE A 245 -1.46 10.83 3.35
N VAL A 246 -2.76 10.74 3.01
CA VAL A 246 -3.86 11.24 3.84
C VAL A 246 -3.90 10.67 5.26
N THR A 247 -3.23 9.54 5.50
CA THR A 247 -3.14 8.86 6.80
C THR A 247 -2.12 9.50 7.76
N ASP A 248 -1.24 10.37 7.25
CA ASP A 248 -0.20 11.04 8.03
C ASP A 248 0.09 12.47 7.51
N ASP A 249 -0.96 13.21 7.18
CA ASP A 249 -0.90 14.59 6.68
C ASP A 249 -1.77 15.52 7.54
N VAL A 250 -1.94 16.76 7.10
CA VAL A 250 -2.57 17.87 7.85
C VAL A 250 -4.01 17.62 8.32
N GLU A 251 -4.74 16.69 7.69
CA GLU A 251 -6.11 16.31 8.07
C GLU A 251 -6.20 14.88 8.63
N ARG A 252 -5.09 14.28 9.06
CA ARG A 252 -5.04 12.89 9.54
C ARG A 252 -5.95 12.63 10.75
N GLU A 253 -6.17 13.63 11.60
CA GLU A 253 -7.10 13.52 12.74
C GLU A 253 -8.54 13.32 12.25
N ILE A 254 -8.97 14.02 11.20
CA ILE A 254 -10.28 13.83 10.55
C ILE A 254 -10.36 12.41 9.98
N VAL A 255 -9.28 11.96 9.31
CA VAL A 255 -9.21 10.61 8.74
C VAL A 255 -9.39 9.55 9.83
N ALA A 256 -8.65 9.65 10.93
CA ALA A 256 -8.73 8.69 12.04
C ALA A 256 -10.11 8.70 12.69
N GLN A 257 -10.67 9.87 12.98
CA GLN A 257 -12.00 10.01 13.57
C GLN A 257 -13.07 9.35 12.68
N ARG A 258 -13.08 9.65 11.38
CA ARG A 258 -14.06 9.10 10.44
C ARG A 258 -13.94 7.58 10.28
N ILE A 259 -12.73 7.03 10.34
CA ILE A 259 -12.51 5.58 10.33
C ILE A 259 -13.06 4.95 11.62
N VAL A 260 -12.78 5.53 12.79
CA VAL A 260 -13.28 5.04 14.08
C VAL A 260 -14.81 5.03 14.11
N GLU A 261 -15.46 6.13 13.70
CA GLU A 261 -16.93 6.23 13.58
C GLU A 261 -17.49 5.16 12.64
N PHE A 262 -16.89 5.01 11.45
CA PHE A 262 -17.31 4.03 10.46
C PHE A 262 -17.18 2.59 10.98
N LEU A 263 -16.13 2.28 11.72
CA LEU A 263 -15.93 0.95 12.31
C LEU A 263 -16.88 0.65 13.47
N GLY A 264 -17.54 1.68 14.04
CA GLY A 264 -18.55 1.55 15.07
C GLY A 264 -18.01 1.59 16.49
N CYS A 265 -16.85 2.20 16.72
CA CYS A 265 -16.43 2.67 18.03
C CYS A 265 -16.87 4.14 18.19
N PHE A 266 -17.57 4.43 19.26
CA PHE A 266 -17.81 5.81 19.68
C PHE A 266 -16.68 6.20 20.64
N LEU A 267 -16.01 7.33 20.35
CA LEU A 267 -15.04 7.95 21.24
C LEU A 267 -15.71 8.51 22.50
#